data_440cc5450891cdbc10bb2f39e02e0fb4
#
_entry.id   440cc5450891cdbc10bb2f39e02e0fb4
#
_cell.length_a   1.000
_cell.length_b   1.000
_cell.length_c   1.000
_cell.angle_alpha   90.00
_cell.angle_beta   90.00
_cell.angle_gamma   90.00
#
_symmetry.space_group_name_H-M   'P 1'
#
loop_
_entity.id
_entity.type
_entity.pdbx_description
1 polymer ?
#
loop_
_entity_poly.entity_id
_entity_poly.type
_entity_poly.pdbx_seq_one_letter_code
_entity_poly.pdbx_strand_id
1 'polypeptide(L)'
;SDMRNVESIQDQVEKTLMQNGFYDEAKSYILFRFQRTERRNAINSIVVDAEDEDLKPILKKISSDYTSVEYSLLLLSDKFKSFCKDDMKQADKLSALVKAAVEMTTQEAPNWEFIAARLLSYKLNRSIAAFEESVGVHSFYDKLRYLTDERLYGEYILASYSPEEIAQAATFI
;
A
#
# COMPACT_ATOMS: atom_id res chain seq x y z
N SER A 1 2.80 -30.23 -22.16
CA SER A 1 3.57 -29.05 -21.71
C SER A 1 3.46 -28.98 -20.20
N ASP A 2 4.44 -29.57 -19.52
CA ASP A 2 4.49 -29.69 -18.06
C ASP A 2 4.88 -28.33 -17.48
N MET A 3 3.88 -27.49 -17.21
CA MET A 3 4.11 -26.31 -16.38
C MET A 3 4.37 -26.82 -14.96
N ARG A 4 5.65 -27.03 -14.64
CA ARG A 4 6.06 -27.33 -13.28
C ARG A 4 5.62 -26.17 -12.41
N ASN A 5 4.60 -26.40 -11.62
CA ASN A 5 4.08 -25.42 -10.68
C ASN A 5 5.22 -25.05 -9.70
N VAL A 6 5.38 -23.77 -9.41
CA VAL A 6 6.40 -23.27 -8.46
C VAL A 6 6.31 -24.02 -7.13
N GLU A 7 5.11 -24.39 -6.70
CA GLU A 7 4.87 -25.18 -5.49
C GLU A 7 5.53 -26.56 -5.56
N SER A 8 5.42 -27.28 -6.69
CA SER A 8 6.07 -28.60 -6.84
C SER A 8 7.59 -28.53 -6.81
N ILE A 9 8.16 -27.43 -7.31
CA ILE A 9 9.62 -27.19 -7.21
C ILE A 9 10.01 -26.94 -5.75
N GLN A 10 9.24 -26.15 -5.02
CA GLN A 10 9.48 -25.87 -3.62
C GLN A 10 9.37 -27.14 -2.75
N ASP A 11 8.36 -27.98 -2.99
CA ASP A 11 8.21 -29.28 -2.31
C ASP A 11 9.40 -30.21 -2.60
N GLN A 12 9.92 -30.18 -3.84
CA GLN A 12 11.10 -30.96 -4.19
C GLN A 12 12.35 -30.45 -3.47
N VAL A 13 12.52 -29.12 -3.31
CA VAL A 13 13.63 -28.54 -2.54
C VAL A 13 13.57 -28.99 -1.08
N GLU A 14 12.40 -28.88 -0.43
CA GLU A 14 12.20 -29.34 0.95
C GLU A 14 12.56 -30.81 1.12
N LYS A 15 12.04 -31.64 0.23
CA LYS A 15 12.30 -33.09 0.23
C LYS A 15 13.77 -33.39 0.05
N THR A 16 14.45 -32.67 -0.86
CA THR A 16 15.88 -32.88 -1.14
C THR A 16 16.73 -32.49 0.06
N LEU A 17 16.43 -31.35 0.72
CA LEU A 17 17.13 -30.93 1.94
C LEU A 17 17.00 -31.98 3.05
N MET A 18 15.77 -32.47 3.30
CA MET A 18 15.52 -33.48 4.31
C MET A 18 16.23 -34.81 4.00
N GLN A 19 16.20 -35.25 2.73
CA GLN A 19 16.85 -36.51 2.32
C GLN A 19 18.39 -36.50 2.44
N ASN A 20 18.98 -35.30 2.32
CA ASN A 20 20.43 -35.12 2.47
C ASN A 20 20.86 -34.76 3.90
N GLY A 21 19.96 -34.78 4.88
CA GLY A 21 20.26 -34.53 6.29
C GLY A 21 20.39 -33.06 6.67
N PHE A 22 20.03 -32.12 5.79
CA PHE A 22 20.02 -30.67 6.05
C PHE A 22 18.72 -30.25 6.74
N TYR A 23 18.50 -30.73 7.95
CA TYR A 23 17.22 -30.55 8.67
C TYR A 23 16.99 -29.11 9.12
N ASP A 24 18.01 -28.39 9.56
CA ASP A 24 17.88 -27.00 10.00
C ASP A 24 17.60 -26.07 8.84
N GLU A 25 18.26 -26.31 7.69
CA GLU A 25 18.01 -25.59 6.44
C GLU A 25 16.61 -25.89 5.89
N ALA A 26 16.18 -27.14 5.94
CA ALA A 26 14.83 -27.52 5.54
C ALA A 26 13.78 -26.84 6.40
N LYS A 27 13.96 -26.83 7.74
CA LYS A 27 13.08 -26.13 8.67
C LYS A 27 13.03 -24.62 8.38
N SER A 28 14.18 -24.00 8.19
CA SER A 28 14.27 -22.56 7.87
C SER A 28 13.57 -22.23 6.55
N TYR A 29 13.74 -23.09 5.53
CA TYR A 29 13.10 -22.94 4.23
C TYR A 29 11.57 -23.08 4.32
N ILE A 30 11.06 -24.07 5.06
CA ILE A 30 9.63 -24.29 5.28
C ILE A 30 9.01 -23.07 5.99
N LEU A 31 9.66 -22.58 7.05
CA LEU A 31 9.19 -21.39 7.78
C LEU A 31 9.18 -20.16 6.89
N PHE A 32 10.22 -19.94 6.11
CA PHE A 32 10.29 -18.83 5.15
C PHE A 32 9.16 -18.90 4.10
N ARG A 33 8.93 -20.09 3.54
CA ARG A 33 7.86 -20.33 2.56
C ARG A 33 6.50 -20.06 3.18
N PHE A 34 6.25 -20.54 4.38
CA PHE A 34 5.01 -20.30 5.12
C PHE A 34 4.78 -18.81 5.34
N GLN A 35 5.75 -18.09 5.90
CA GLN A 35 5.66 -16.66 6.14
C GLN A 35 5.40 -15.86 4.86
N ARG A 36 6.06 -16.24 3.76
CA ARG A 36 5.87 -15.59 2.46
C ARG A 36 4.43 -15.81 1.94
N THR A 37 3.90 -17.00 2.12
CA THR A 37 2.51 -17.32 1.72
C THR A 37 1.50 -16.54 2.57
N GLU A 38 1.68 -16.51 3.89
CA GLU A 38 0.86 -15.73 4.81
C GLU A 38 0.86 -14.24 4.44
N ARG A 39 2.03 -13.65 4.18
CA ARG A 39 2.13 -12.25 3.74
C ARG A 39 1.35 -12.00 2.45
N ARG A 40 1.50 -12.87 1.46
CA ARG A 40 0.79 -12.74 0.18
C ARG A 40 -0.72 -12.84 0.37
N ASN A 41 -1.17 -13.77 1.18
CA ASN A 41 -2.59 -13.97 1.48
C ASN A 41 -3.17 -12.77 2.23
N ALA A 42 -2.47 -12.24 3.23
CA ALA A 42 -2.87 -11.04 3.96
C ALA A 42 -2.98 -9.81 3.04
N ILE A 43 -1.99 -9.58 2.17
CA ILE A 43 -2.03 -8.50 1.18
C ILE A 43 -3.25 -8.66 0.26
N ASN A 44 -3.45 -9.83 -0.31
CA ASN A 44 -4.58 -10.08 -1.21
C ASN A 44 -5.93 -9.90 -0.49
N SER A 45 -6.04 -10.37 0.76
CA SER A 45 -7.24 -10.17 1.58
C SER A 45 -7.55 -8.69 1.79
N ILE A 46 -6.55 -7.88 2.21
CA ILE A 46 -6.75 -6.44 2.42
C ILE A 46 -7.17 -5.75 1.11
N VAL A 47 -6.53 -6.09 -0.02
CA VAL A 47 -6.83 -5.52 -1.34
C VAL A 47 -8.27 -5.84 -1.76
N VAL A 48 -8.71 -7.09 -1.57
CA VAL A 48 -10.08 -7.52 -1.89
C VAL A 48 -11.09 -6.83 -0.99
N ASP A 49 -10.85 -6.81 0.32
CA ASP A 49 -11.76 -6.19 1.29
C ASP A 49 -11.85 -4.66 1.10
N ALA A 50 -10.74 -4.02 0.70
CA ALA A 50 -10.69 -2.58 0.39
C ALA A 50 -11.25 -2.25 -1.01
N GLU A 51 -11.42 -3.24 -1.89
CA GLU A 51 -11.80 -3.08 -3.30
C GLU A 51 -10.82 -2.14 -4.06
N ASP A 52 -9.51 -2.27 -3.77
CA ASP A 52 -8.49 -1.36 -4.28
C ASP A 52 -7.19 -2.10 -4.63
N GLU A 53 -7.03 -2.45 -5.92
CA GLU A 53 -5.84 -3.14 -6.43
C GLU A 53 -4.57 -2.27 -6.37
N ASP A 54 -4.71 -0.94 -6.45
CA ASP A 54 -3.58 -0.01 -6.41
C ASP A 54 -2.95 0.09 -5.01
N LEU A 55 -3.63 -0.42 -3.99
CA LEU A 55 -3.10 -0.54 -2.63
C LEU A 55 -2.00 -1.62 -2.52
N LYS A 56 -1.96 -2.59 -3.41
CA LYS A 56 -1.06 -3.74 -3.36
C LYS A 56 0.43 -3.40 -3.32
N PRO A 57 0.97 -2.46 -4.14
CA PRO A 57 2.36 -2.03 -4.05
C PRO A 57 2.72 -1.44 -2.70
N ILE A 58 1.83 -0.64 -2.11
CA ILE A 58 2.02 -0.02 -0.80
C ILE A 58 2.13 -1.07 0.29
N LEU A 59 1.19 -2.04 0.31
CA LEU A 59 1.21 -3.14 1.27
C LEU A 59 2.46 -4.02 1.13
N LYS A 60 2.90 -4.29 -0.10
CA LYS A 60 4.17 -5.00 -0.35
C LYS A 60 5.37 -4.25 0.24
N LYS A 61 5.42 -2.92 0.04
CA LYS A 61 6.50 -2.09 0.59
C LYS A 61 6.45 -2.07 2.12
N ILE A 62 5.28 -1.90 2.73
CA ILE A 62 5.09 -1.99 4.18
C ILE A 62 5.60 -3.35 4.69
N SER A 63 5.18 -4.45 4.07
CA SER A 63 5.61 -5.80 4.48
C SER A 63 7.10 -6.06 4.32
N SER A 64 7.81 -5.35 3.42
CA SER A 64 9.26 -5.46 3.27
C SER A 64 10.03 -4.60 4.26
N ASP A 65 9.48 -3.44 4.63
CA ASP A 65 10.13 -2.51 5.55
C ASP A 65 9.92 -2.91 7.03
N TYR A 66 8.81 -3.58 7.33
CA TYR A 66 8.43 -4.02 8.68
C TYR A 66 8.29 -5.55 8.70
N THR A 67 9.38 -6.24 9.01
CA THR A 67 9.47 -7.72 8.92
C THR A 67 9.19 -8.45 10.22
N SER A 68 9.19 -7.77 11.36
CA SER A 68 8.91 -8.34 12.67
C SER A 68 7.46 -8.81 12.80
N VAL A 69 7.23 -9.81 13.64
CA VAL A 69 5.91 -10.48 13.78
C VAL A 69 4.82 -9.53 14.26
N GLU A 70 5.17 -8.58 15.14
CA GLU A 70 4.26 -7.54 15.64
C GLU A 70 3.72 -6.60 14.55
N TYR A 71 4.39 -6.53 13.38
CA TYR A 71 3.95 -5.74 12.21
C TYR A 71 3.37 -6.60 11.10
N SER A 72 2.84 -7.76 11.45
CA SER A 72 2.24 -8.69 10.48
C SER A 72 1.00 -8.08 9.83
N LEU A 73 0.97 -8.07 8.48
CA LEU A 73 -0.21 -7.65 7.72
C LEU A 73 -1.40 -8.59 7.92
N LEU A 74 -1.19 -9.81 8.45
CA LEU A 74 -2.29 -10.70 8.81
C LEU A 74 -3.11 -10.09 9.96
N LEU A 75 -2.42 -9.58 11.00
CA LEU A 75 -3.07 -8.89 12.12
C LEU A 75 -3.84 -7.66 11.64
N LEU A 76 -3.23 -6.89 10.70
CA LEU A 76 -3.91 -5.74 10.10
C LEU A 76 -5.14 -6.18 9.30
N SER A 77 -5.06 -7.26 8.52
CA SER A 77 -6.20 -7.80 7.76
C SER A 77 -7.35 -8.18 8.66
N ASP A 78 -7.09 -8.90 9.75
CA ASP A 78 -8.12 -9.33 10.69
C ASP A 78 -8.76 -8.12 11.41
N LYS A 79 -7.94 -7.16 11.83
CA LYS A 79 -8.43 -5.91 12.45
C LYS A 79 -9.26 -5.09 11.47
N PHE A 80 -8.80 -4.96 10.21
CA PHE A 80 -9.50 -4.25 9.17
C PHE A 80 -10.87 -4.87 8.88
N LYS A 81 -10.96 -6.19 8.75
CA LYS A 81 -12.23 -6.91 8.58
C LYS A 81 -13.24 -6.62 9.68
N SER A 82 -12.78 -6.44 10.91
CA SER A 82 -13.67 -6.11 12.03
C SER A 82 -14.34 -4.74 11.90
N PHE A 83 -13.79 -3.85 11.07
CA PHE A 83 -14.35 -2.51 10.78
C PHE A 83 -15.13 -2.45 9.48
N CYS A 84 -14.90 -3.38 8.54
CA CYS A 84 -15.59 -3.41 7.27
C CYS A 84 -17.05 -3.87 7.43
N LYS A 85 -17.94 -3.21 6.67
CA LYS A 85 -19.33 -3.61 6.47
C LYS A 85 -19.59 -3.72 4.98
N ASP A 86 -20.52 -4.57 4.59
CA ASP A 86 -20.80 -4.90 3.19
C ASP A 86 -21.26 -3.70 2.35
N ASP A 87 -21.86 -2.69 3.00
CA ASP A 87 -22.41 -1.47 2.36
C ASP A 87 -21.45 -0.27 2.35
N MET A 88 -20.21 -0.44 2.81
CA MET A 88 -19.24 0.65 2.87
C MET A 88 -18.72 1.04 1.49
N LYS A 89 -18.64 2.35 1.23
CA LYS A 89 -17.95 2.88 0.04
C LYS A 89 -16.43 2.65 0.15
N GLN A 90 -15.74 2.56 -0.99
CA GLN A 90 -14.29 2.37 -1.05
C GLN A 90 -13.51 3.39 -0.21
N ALA A 91 -13.88 4.67 -0.25
CA ALA A 91 -13.25 5.72 0.55
C ALA A 91 -13.40 5.49 2.07
N ASP A 92 -14.52 4.92 2.50
CA ASP A 92 -14.77 4.57 3.90
C ASP A 92 -13.99 3.32 4.31
N LYS A 93 -13.85 2.35 3.39
CA LYS A 93 -13.00 1.16 3.59
C LYS A 93 -11.54 1.55 3.78
N LEU A 94 -11.00 2.48 2.96
CA LEU A 94 -9.65 3.02 3.15
C LEU A 94 -9.51 3.75 4.48
N SER A 95 -10.56 4.47 4.93
CA SER A 95 -10.57 5.10 6.25
C SER A 95 -10.56 4.08 7.39
N ALA A 96 -11.30 2.98 7.23
CA ALA A 96 -11.33 1.87 8.17
C ALA A 96 -9.96 1.16 8.24
N LEU A 97 -9.26 1.01 7.10
CA LEU A 97 -7.92 0.42 7.06
C LEU A 97 -6.90 1.30 7.80
N VAL A 98 -6.93 2.62 7.60
CA VAL A 98 -6.08 3.56 8.35
C VAL A 98 -6.39 3.48 9.84
N LYS A 99 -7.68 3.47 10.22
CA LYS A 99 -8.10 3.33 11.62
C LYS A 99 -7.61 2.02 12.22
N ALA A 100 -7.72 0.90 11.50
CA ALA A 100 -7.20 -0.39 11.96
C ALA A 100 -5.71 -0.32 12.30
N ALA A 101 -4.90 0.29 11.41
CA ALA A 101 -3.47 0.47 11.66
C ALA A 101 -3.17 1.38 12.86
N VAL A 102 -3.91 2.49 13.02
CA VAL A 102 -3.77 3.39 14.18
C VAL A 102 -4.06 2.64 15.49
N GLU A 103 -5.13 1.86 15.55
CA GLU A 103 -5.50 1.09 16.76
C GLU A 103 -4.55 -0.05 17.11
N MET A 104 -3.64 -0.41 16.20
CA MET A 104 -2.59 -1.39 16.47
C MET A 104 -1.33 -0.77 17.09
N THR A 105 -1.26 0.56 17.19
CA THR A 105 -0.12 1.25 17.81
C THR A 105 -0.11 1.00 19.32
N THR A 106 0.97 0.40 19.81
CA THR A 106 1.21 0.14 21.23
C THR A 106 2.65 0.52 21.59
N GLN A 107 2.99 0.47 22.89
CA GLN A 107 4.37 0.70 23.32
C GLN A 107 5.34 -0.36 22.80
N GLU A 108 4.87 -1.60 22.64
CA GLU A 108 5.64 -2.73 22.13
C GLU A 108 5.74 -2.71 20.59
N ALA A 109 4.78 -2.08 19.92
CA ALA A 109 4.71 -1.98 18.46
C ALA A 109 4.45 -0.54 17.99
N PRO A 110 5.35 0.41 18.25
CA PRO A 110 5.13 1.83 17.95
C PRO A 110 5.11 2.13 16.45
N ASN A 111 5.80 1.34 15.61
CA ASN A 111 5.91 1.63 14.18
C ASN A 111 4.57 1.48 13.42
N TRP A 112 3.51 0.99 14.05
CA TRP A 112 2.18 1.03 13.45
C TRP A 112 1.72 2.46 13.13
N GLU A 113 2.20 3.48 13.85
CA GLU A 113 1.94 4.88 13.51
C GLU A 113 2.48 5.25 12.12
N PHE A 114 3.68 4.79 11.76
CA PHE A 114 4.27 5.04 10.44
C PHE A 114 3.57 4.23 9.33
N ILE A 115 3.13 3.02 9.65
CA ILE A 115 2.31 2.21 8.73
C ILE A 115 0.98 2.93 8.48
N ALA A 116 0.31 3.40 9.53
CA ALA A 116 -0.92 4.17 9.43
C ALA A 116 -0.73 5.46 8.62
N ALA A 117 0.39 6.17 8.84
CA ALA A 117 0.73 7.39 8.08
C ALA A 117 0.90 7.10 6.59
N ARG A 118 1.55 5.99 6.20
CA ARG A 118 1.67 5.57 4.78
C ARG A 118 0.32 5.26 4.15
N LEU A 119 -0.55 4.55 4.87
CA LEU A 119 -1.91 4.26 4.40
C LEU A 119 -2.76 5.53 4.30
N LEU A 120 -2.61 6.45 5.24
CA LEU A 120 -3.27 7.77 5.19
C LEU A 120 -2.79 8.59 3.99
N SER A 121 -1.48 8.65 3.75
CA SER A 121 -0.90 9.34 2.59
C SER A 121 -1.44 8.76 1.28
N TYR A 122 -1.53 7.43 1.17
CA TYR A 122 -2.13 6.77 0.01
C TYR A 122 -3.60 7.20 -0.18
N LYS A 123 -4.42 7.14 0.89
CA LYS A 123 -5.82 7.57 0.86
C LYS A 123 -5.96 9.03 0.42
N LEU A 124 -5.13 9.93 0.96
CA LEU A 124 -5.15 11.36 0.61
C LEU A 124 -4.81 11.56 -0.86
N ASN A 125 -3.76 10.92 -1.37
CA ASN A 125 -3.36 11.01 -2.77
C ASN A 125 -4.47 10.50 -3.70
N ARG A 126 -5.15 9.41 -3.35
CA ARG A 126 -6.33 8.93 -4.09
C ARG A 126 -7.45 9.96 -4.12
N SER A 127 -7.74 10.57 -2.96
CA SER A 127 -8.78 11.60 -2.86
C SER A 127 -8.44 12.85 -3.67
N ILE A 128 -7.18 13.26 -3.65
CA ILE A 128 -6.69 14.39 -4.46
C ILE A 128 -6.81 14.07 -5.94
N ALA A 129 -6.33 12.91 -6.39
CA ALA A 129 -6.41 12.51 -7.79
C ALA A 129 -7.86 12.45 -8.30
N ALA A 130 -8.78 11.89 -7.50
CA ALA A 130 -10.20 11.86 -7.83
C ALA A 130 -10.82 13.25 -7.90
N PHE A 131 -10.42 14.17 -7.03
CA PHE A 131 -10.85 15.56 -7.06
C PHE A 131 -10.30 16.27 -8.30
N GLU A 132 -9.00 16.18 -8.57
CA GLU A 132 -8.34 16.76 -9.74
C GLU A 132 -9.01 16.31 -11.05
N GLU A 133 -9.31 15.02 -11.17
CA GLU A 133 -10.06 14.48 -12.31
C GLU A 133 -11.46 15.11 -12.43
N SER A 134 -12.16 15.25 -11.30
CA SER A 134 -13.53 15.80 -11.28
C SER A 134 -13.62 17.26 -11.71
N VAL A 135 -12.53 18.03 -11.53
CA VAL A 135 -12.44 19.45 -11.91
C VAL A 135 -11.63 19.70 -13.17
N GLY A 136 -11.18 18.63 -13.86
CA GLY A 136 -10.44 18.73 -15.12
C GLY A 136 -9.01 19.25 -14.95
N VAL A 137 -8.36 18.98 -13.83
CA VAL A 137 -6.98 19.35 -13.53
C VAL A 137 -6.06 18.18 -13.88
N HIS A 138 -5.31 18.28 -14.99
CA HIS A 138 -4.47 17.19 -15.50
C HIS A 138 -2.97 17.52 -15.50
N SER A 139 -2.62 18.78 -15.23
CA SER A 139 -1.24 19.26 -15.20
C SER A 139 -0.99 20.17 -14.00
N PHE A 140 0.29 20.38 -13.68
CA PHE A 140 0.68 21.35 -12.65
C PHE A 140 0.24 22.76 -13.00
N TYR A 141 0.26 23.12 -14.28
CA TYR A 141 -0.29 24.40 -14.78
C TYR A 141 -1.80 24.51 -14.55
N ASP A 142 -2.58 23.46 -14.86
CA ASP A 142 -4.03 23.45 -14.61
C ASP A 142 -4.33 23.57 -13.11
N LYS A 143 -3.51 22.92 -12.26
CA LYS A 143 -3.61 23.05 -10.81
C LYS A 143 -3.42 24.48 -10.34
N LEU A 144 -2.36 25.16 -10.81
CA LEU A 144 -2.12 26.57 -10.48
C LEU A 144 -3.25 27.46 -10.96
N ARG A 145 -3.74 27.23 -12.19
CA ARG A 145 -4.87 27.98 -12.76
C ARG A 145 -6.13 27.78 -11.91
N TYR A 146 -6.50 26.54 -11.59
CA TYR A 146 -7.64 26.24 -10.74
C TYR A 146 -7.54 26.93 -9.38
N LEU A 147 -6.37 26.86 -8.72
CA LEU A 147 -6.15 27.49 -7.41
C LEU A 147 -6.19 29.03 -7.48
N THR A 148 -5.79 29.60 -8.62
CA THR A 148 -5.88 31.06 -8.87
C THR A 148 -7.32 31.48 -9.11
N ASP A 149 -8.07 30.73 -9.91
CA ASP A 149 -9.49 30.96 -10.18
C ASP A 149 -10.33 30.90 -8.90
N GLU A 150 -10.00 29.95 -8.00
CA GLU A 150 -10.58 29.81 -6.65
C GLU A 150 -10.05 30.85 -5.63
N ARG A 151 -9.18 31.77 -6.06
CA ARG A 151 -8.56 32.82 -5.22
C ARG A 151 -7.74 32.30 -4.04
N LEU A 152 -7.24 31.07 -4.13
CA LEU A 152 -6.34 30.47 -3.16
C LEU A 152 -4.89 30.86 -3.41
N TYR A 153 -4.54 31.13 -4.69
CA TYR A 153 -3.23 31.64 -5.11
C TYR A 153 -3.38 32.99 -5.81
N GLY A 154 -2.29 33.78 -5.77
CA GLY A 154 -2.25 35.08 -6.44
C GLY A 154 -2.04 34.94 -7.94
N GLU A 155 -2.71 35.81 -8.73
CA GLU A 155 -2.61 35.84 -10.20
C GLU A 155 -1.20 36.10 -10.72
N TYR A 156 -0.31 36.67 -9.89
CA TYR A 156 1.04 37.05 -10.27
C TYR A 156 1.89 35.88 -10.79
N ILE A 157 1.63 34.63 -10.34
CA ILE A 157 2.37 33.45 -10.80
C ILE A 157 2.08 33.22 -12.29
N LEU A 158 0.79 33.16 -12.65
CA LEU A 158 0.36 32.94 -14.03
C LEU A 158 0.66 34.15 -14.94
N ALA A 159 0.78 35.34 -14.38
CA ALA A 159 1.15 36.55 -15.10
C ALA A 159 2.67 36.66 -15.35
N SER A 160 3.49 36.06 -14.47
CA SER A 160 4.96 36.18 -14.51
C SER A 160 5.68 35.06 -15.23
N TYR A 161 5.08 33.86 -15.29
CA TYR A 161 5.71 32.67 -15.83
C TYR A 161 4.85 32.05 -16.96
N SER A 162 5.52 31.60 -18.03
CA SER A 162 4.85 30.90 -19.11
C SER A 162 4.42 29.49 -18.69
N PRO A 163 3.45 28.86 -19.40
CA PRO A 163 3.07 27.47 -19.15
C PRO A 163 4.24 26.48 -19.22
N GLU A 164 5.22 26.75 -20.12
CA GLU A 164 6.42 25.93 -20.29
C GLU A 164 7.36 26.03 -19.10
N GLU A 165 7.57 27.23 -18.55
CA GLU A 165 8.38 27.45 -17.35
C GLU A 165 7.74 26.80 -16.13
N ILE A 166 6.42 26.88 -15.99
CA ILE A 166 5.65 26.23 -14.93
C ILE A 166 5.75 24.69 -15.07
N ALA A 167 5.63 24.17 -16.29
CA ALA A 167 5.78 22.74 -16.54
C ALA A 167 7.20 22.23 -16.21
N GLN A 168 8.23 23.04 -16.51
CA GLN A 168 9.61 22.75 -16.14
C GLN A 168 9.79 22.74 -14.62
N ALA A 169 9.23 23.70 -13.91
CA ALA A 169 9.27 23.77 -12.45
C ALA A 169 8.63 22.53 -11.81
N ALA A 170 7.55 21.99 -12.39
CA ALA A 170 6.89 20.78 -11.92
C ALA A 170 7.80 19.53 -11.89
N THR A 171 8.89 19.51 -12.68
CA THR A 171 9.83 18.38 -12.68
C THR A 171 10.72 18.32 -11.43
N PHE A 172 10.74 19.38 -10.63
CA PHE A 172 11.53 19.48 -9.39
C PHE A 172 10.70 19.22 -8.10
N ILE A 173 9.39 19.00 -8.24
CA ILE A 173 8.43 18.78 -7.15
C ILE A 173 7.99 17.32 -7.14
#